data_d96c0267d839a5a7885d4a50d4ae2a23
#
_entry.id   d96c0267d839a5a7885d4a50d4ae2a23
#
_cell.length_a   1.000
_cell.length_b   1.000
_cell.length_c   1.000
_cell.angle_alpha   90.00
_cell.angle_beta   90.00
_cell.angle_gamma   90.00
#
_symmetry.space_group_name_H-M   'P 1'
#
loop_
_entity.id
_entity.type
_entity.pdbx_description
1 polymer ?
#
loop_
_entity_poly.entity_id
_entity_poly.type
_entity_poly.pdbx_seq_one_letter_code
_entity_poly.pdbx_strand_id
1 'polypeptide(L)'
;MSDRRGFTIIELLVVVVIIGILAAIAIPKFAMTKDKARMASVKSDLRNTMTAEEAYFADYSTFGNLSQLQSNSNYSLSTGNTGLVTTATNGYTATISNATITSGFTQCTVQSGAGATAAADGVIICS
;
A
#
# COMPACT_ATOMS: atom_id res chain seq x y z
N MET A 1 59.40 13.36 6.12
CA MET A 1 59.02 12.34 7.10
C MET A 1 57.50 12.27 7.08
N SER A 2 56.89 11.22 6.61
CA SER A 2 55.46 11.06 6.64
C SER A 2 55.05 10.44 7.98
N ASP A 3 54.29 11.14 8.77
CA ASP A 3 53.78 10.73 10.07
C ASP A 3 52.68 9.70 9.83
N ARG A 4 53.02 8.41 9.91
CA ARG A 4 52.07 7.28 9.77
C ARG A 4 51.35 7.10 11.11
N ARG A 5 50.30 7.87 11.33
CA ARG A 5 49.40 7.64 12.47
C ARG A 5 48.53 6.43 12.19
N GLY A 6 48.77 5.34 12.92
CA GLY A 6 47.93 4.16 12.87
C GLY A 6 46.67 4.33 13.72
N PHE A 7 45.57 3.73 13.30
CA PHE A 7 44.35 3.64 14.10
C PHE A 7 44.57 2.71 15.32
N THR A 8 44.04 3.11 16.46
CA THR A 8 44.02 2.25 17.64
C THR A 8 42.85 1.26 17.59
N ILE A 9 43.05 0.07 18.20
CA ILE A 9 41.99 -0.96 18.27
C ILE A 9 40.76 -0.42 19.00
N ILE A 10 40.96 0.42 20.01
CA ILE A 10 39.84 0.98 20.79
C ILE A 10 39.00 2.00 19.97
N GLU A 11 39.64 2.79 19.10
CA GLU A 11 38.92 3.70 18.20
C GLU A 11 38.02 2.93 17.24
N LEU A 12 38.51 1.80 16.70
CA LEU A 12 37.70 0.95 15.83
C LEU A 12 36.59 0.24 16.60
N LEU A 13 36.87 -0.24 17.82
CA LEU A 13 35.89 -0.95 18.64
C LEU A 13 34.73 -0.05 19.08
N VAL A 14 35.00 1.17 19.48
CA VAL A 14 33.94 2.14 19.85
C VAL A 14 33.03 2.45 18.67
N VAL A 15 33.58 2.63 17.47
CA VAL A 15 32.81 2.91 16.26
C VAL A 15 31.85 1.76 15.92
N VAL A 16 32.33 0.50 15.92
CA VAL A 16 31.48 -0.64 15.59
C VAL A 16 30.38 -0.87 16.62
N VAL A 17 30.65 -0.61 17.91
CA VAL A 17 29.63 -0.69 18.97
C VAL A 17 28.54 0.36 18.77
N ILE A 18 28.91 1.60 18.46
CA ILE A 18 27.93 2.67 18.20
C ILE A 18 27.08 2.34 16.97
N ILE A 19 27.70 1.88 15.88
CA ILE A 19 26.98 1.46 14.67
C ILE A 19 26.01 0.31 15.01
N GLY A 20 26.43 -0.67 15.80
CA GLY A 20 25.60 -1.79 16.21
C GLY A 20 24.35 -1.35 16.99
N ILE A 21 24.50 -0.43 17.94
CA ILE A 21 23.39 0.12 18.71
C ILE A 21 22.41 0.90 17.81
N LEU A 22 22.94 1.76 16.93
CA LEU A 22 22.11 2.54 16.00
C LEU A 22 21.37 1.63 15.01
N ALA A 23 22.04 0.61 14.49
CA ALA A 23 21.43 -0.36 13.57
C ALA A 23 20.30 -1.16 14.25
N ALA A 24 20.47 -1.56 15.50
CA ALA A 24 19.46 -2.29 16.26
C ALA A 24 18.12 -1.52 16.38
N ILE A 25 18.17 -0.19 16.44
CA ILE A 25 16.98 0.66 16.51
C ILE A 25 16.46 1.02 15.12
N ALA A 26 17.36 1.28 14.17
CA ALA A 26 17.00 1.79 12.84
C ALA A 26 16.32 0.72 11.97
N ILE A 27 16.78 -0.52 12.01
CA ILE A 27 16.28 -1.60 11.14
C ILE A 27 14.79 -1.86 11.35
N PRO A 28 14.26 -2.14 12.57
CA PRO A 28 12.85 -2.39 12.77
C PRO A 28 11.99 -1.16 12.45
N LYS A 29 12.46 0.04 12.77
CA LYS A 29 11.74 1.28 12.49
C LYS A 29 11.61 1.53 10.99
N PHE A 30 12.64 1.20 10.23
CA PHE A 30 12.61 1.33 8.77
C PHE A 30 11.63 0.34 8.12
N ALA A 31 11.56 -0.90 8.60
CA ALA A 31 10.60 -1.90 8.14
C ALA A 31 9.15 -1.42 8.34
N MET A 32 8.81 -0.91 9.53
CA MET A 32 7.48 -0.35 9.81
C MET A 32 7.13 0.86 8.94
N THR A 33 8.10 1.70 8.63
CA THR A 33 7.89 2.87 7.74
C THR A 33 7.61 2.41 6.31
N LYS A 34 8.29 1.38 5.84
CA LYS A 34 8.09 0.77 4.53
C LYS A 34 6.69 0.16 4.41
N ASP A 35 6.21 -0.52 5.44
CA ASP A 35 4.85 -1.09 5.47
C ASP A 35 3.77 0.01 5.48
N LYS A 36 3.97 1.11 6.20
CA LYS A 36 3.08 2.28 6.13
C LYS A 36 3.02 2.89 4.73
N ALA A 37 4.15 2.98 4.03
CA ALA A 37 4.18 3.48 2.65
C ALA A 37 3.43 2.55 1.69
N ARG A 38 3.57 1.23 1.84
CA ARG A 38 2.82 0.23 1.06
C ARG A 38 1.31 0.33 1.32
N MET A 39 0.91 0.49 2.58
CA MET A 39 -0.49 0.68 2.92
C MET A 39 -1.06 1.99 2.35
N ALA A 40 -0.28 3.06 2.30
CA ALA A 40 -0.68 4.29 1.62
C ALA A 40 -0.89 4.09 0.12
N SER A 41 -0.05 3.28 -0.53
CA SER A 41 -0.23 2.86 -1.93
C SER A 41 -1.52 2.06 -2.14
N VAL A 42 -1.83 1.10 -1.26
CA VAL A 42 -3.09 0.33 -1.28
C VAL A 42 -4.32 1.27 -1.20
N LYS A 43 -4.30 2.22 -0.28
CA LYS A 43 -5.38 3.21 -0.15
C LYS A 43 -5.50 4.15 -1.36
N SER A 44 -4.38 4.52 -1.96
CA SER A 44 -4.36 5.32 -3.18
C SER A 44 -4.98 4.57 -4.35
N ASP A 45 -4.61 3.31 -4.53
CA ASP A 45 -5.17 2.47 -5.58
C ASP A 45 -6.68 2.26 -5.40
N LEU A 46 -7.16 2.10 -4.17
CA LEU A 46 -8.61 2.04 -3.91
C LEU A 46 -9.34 3.32 -4.31
N ARG A 47 -8.79 4.49 -4.03
CA ARG A 47 -9.40 5.76 -4.47
C ARG A 47 -9.39 5.87 -6.00
N ASN A 48 -8.32 5.43 -6.64
CA ASN A 48 -8.25 5.39 -8.10
C ASN A 48 -9.27 4.40 -8.68
N THR A 49 -9.50 3.25 -8.00
CA THR A 49 -10.56 2.31 -8.37
C THR A 49 -11.94 2.96 -8.30
N MET A 50 -12.24 3.68 -7.23
CA MET A 50 -13.51 4.39 -7.08
C MET A 50 -13.73 5.38 -8.23
N THR A 51 -12.72 6.18 -8.57
CA THR A 51 -12.79 7.13 -9.68
C THR A 51 -12.95 6.42 -11.04
N ALA A 52 -12.28 5.30 -11.23
CA ALA A 52 -12.40 4.50 -12.44
C ALA A 52 -13.80 3.86 -12.57
N GLU A 53 -14.39 3.42 -11.46
CA GLU A 53 -15.77 2.90 -11.42
C GLU A 53 -16.80 3.98 -11.74
N GLU A 54 -16.64 5.19 -11.21
CA GLU A 54 -17.52 6.32 -11.53
C GLU A 54 -17.45 6.66 -13.02
N ALA A 55 -16.25 6.69 -13.60
CA ALA A 55 -16.08 6.93 -15.03
C ALA A 55 -16.70 5.81 -15.87
N TYR A 56 -16.47 4.56 -15.49
CA TYR A 56 -17.03 3.40 -16.19
C TYR A 56 -18.55 3.38 -16.11
N PHE A 57 -19.12 3.71 -14.96
CA PHE A 57 -20.57 3.82 -14.78
C PHE A 57 -21.20 4.93 -15.63
N ALA A 58 -20.51 6.06 -15.78
CA ALA A 58 -20.97 7.15 -16.63
C ALA A 58 -21.06 6.75 -18.11
N ASP A 59 -20.13 5.92 -18.58
CA ASP A 59 -20.08 5.47 -19.97
C ASP A 59 -21.01 4.27 -20.26
N TYR A 60 -21.13 3.34 -19.32
CA TYR A 60 -21.80 2.05 -19.54
C TYR A 60 -23.07 1.85 -18.69
N SER A 61 -23.38 2.73 -17.76
CA SER A 61 -24.50 2.62 -16.79
C SER A 61 -24.46 1.34 -15.94
N THR A 62 -23.28 0.73 -15.81
CA THR A 62 -23.01 -0.46 -14.99
C THR A 62 -21.63 -0.32 -14.35
N PHE A 63 -21.39 -1.00 -13.24
CA PHE A 63 -20.06 -1.09 -12.64
C PHE A 63 -19.21 -2.14 -13.36
N GLY A 64 -17.89 -1.90 -13.41
CA GLY A 64 -16.93 -2.74 -14.11
C GLY A 64 -16.13 -3.65 -13.18
N ASN A 65 -15.78 -4.84 -13.62
CA ASN A 65 -14.77 -5.63 -12.92
C ASN A 65 -13.36 -5.06 -13.17
N LEU A 66 -12.37 -5.52 -12.42
CA LEU A 66 -11.01 -5.00 -12.48
C LEU A 66 -10.43 -5.00 -13.93
N SER A 67 -10.67 -6.08 -14.69
CA SER A 67 -10.19 -6.20 -16.07
C SER A 67 -10.84 -5.17 -17.00
N GLN A 68 -12.13 -4.90 -16.81
CA GLN A 68 -12.87 -3.88 -17.58
C GLN A 68 -12.37 -2.47 -17.26
N LEU A 69 -12.13 -2.16 -15.99
CA LEU A 69 -11.56 -0.89 -15.56
C LEU A 69 -10.16 -0.67 -16.16
N GLN A 70 -9.33 -1.70 -16.16
CA GLN A 70 -8.00 -1.64 -16.74
C GLN A 70 -8.01 -1.43 -18.26
N SER A 71 -8.96 -2.04 -18.95
CA SER A 71 -9.08 -1.92 -20.42
C SER A 71 -9.65 -0.58 -20.86
N ASN A 72 -10.64 -0.04 -20.14
CA ASN A 72 -11.39 1.13 -20.59
C ASN A 72 -10.94 2.46 -19.98
N SER A 73 -10.43 2.44 -18.74
CA SER A 73 -10.10 3.68 -18.01
C SER A 73 -8.59 3.94 -17.89
N ASN A 74 -7.76 3.16 -18.58
CA ASN A 74 -6.29 3.20 -18.45
C ASN A 74 -5.83 3.12 -16.96
N TYR A 75 -6.66 2.46 -16.14
CA TYR A 75 -6.42 2.26 -14.72
C TYR A 75 -5.43 1.12 -14.51
N SER A 76 -4.46 1.31 -13.64
CA SER A 76 -3.51 0.26 -13.25
C SER A 76 -3.23 0.29 -11.75
N LEU A 77 -3.04 -0.88 -11.18
CA LEU A 77 -2.59 -1.01 -9.79
C LEU A 77 -1.10 -0.65 -9.67
N SER A 78 -0.75 -0.09 -8.53
CA SER A 78 0.66 0.14 -8.17
C SER A 78 1.43 -1.18 -8.06
N THR A 79 2.70 -1.15 -8.38
CA THR A 79 3.57 -2.34 -8.33
C THR A 79 3.55 -2.99 -6.94
N GLY A 80 3.26 -4.30 -6.91
CA GLY A 80 3.17 -5.10 -5.70
C GLY A 80 1.79 -5.12 -5.05
N ASN A 81 0.83 -4.33 -5.53
CA ASN A 81 -0.56 -4.42 -5.12
C ASN A 81 -1.34 -5.40 -6.00
N THR A 82 -2.28 -6.11 -5.39
CA THR A 82 -3.24 -6.98 -6.06
C THR A 82 -4.65 -6.54 -5.71
N GLY A 83 -5.56 -6.63 -6.67
CA GLY A 83 -6.93 -6.14 -6.50
C GLY A 83 -7.98 -7.16 -6.93
N LEU A 84 -9.14 -7.07 -6.32
CA LEU A 84 -10.37 -7.76 -6.70
C LEU A 84 -11.51 -6.74 -6.70
N VAL A 85 -12.24 -6.67 -7.80
CA VAL A 85 -13.46 -5.86 -7.89
C VAL A 85 -14.62 -6.81 -8.22
N THR A 86 -15.59 -6.86 -7.34
CA THR A 86 -16.83 -7.62 -7.50
C THR A 86 -17.98 -6.65 -7.70
N THR A 87 -18.71 -6.82 -8.78
CA THR A 87 -19.83 -5.96 -9.17
C THR A 87 -21.16 -6.57 -8.80
N ALA A 88 -22.12 -5.71 -8.44
CA ALA A 88 -23.52 -6.02 -8.25
C ALA A 88 -24.38 -5.09 -9.12
N THR A 89 -25.68 -5.33 -9.22
CA THR A 89 -26.60 -4.58 -10.10
C THR A 89 -26.53 -3.05 -9.89
N ASN A 90 -26.37 -2.60 -8.65
CA ASN A 90 -26.34 -1.17 -8.31
C ASN A 90 -25.17 -0.83 -7.38
N GLY A 91 -24.06 -1.56 -7.49
CA GLY A 91 -22.92 -1.31 -6.62
C GLY A 91 -21.73 -2.20 -6.93
N TYR A 92 -20.64 -1.99 -6.19
CA TYR A 92 -19.43 -2.79 -6.29
C TYR A 92 -18.72 -2.89 -4.92
N THR A 93 -17.88 -3.90 -4.81
CA THR A 93 -16.93 -4.05 -3.71
C THR A 93 -15.54 -4.20 -4.29
N ALA A 94 -14.64 -3.30 -3.94
CA ALA A 94 -13.23 -3.37 -4.34
C ALA A 94 -12.36 -3.65 -3.13
N THR A 95 -11.48 -4.62 -3.24
CA THR A 95 -10.48 -4.98 -2.23
C THR A 95 -9.10 -4.93 -2.88
N ILE A 96 -8.18 -4.17 -2.28
CA ILE A 96 -6.79 -4.12 -2.71
C ILE A 96 -5.91 -4.53 -1.55
N SER A 97 -4.93 -5.37 -1.83
CA SER A 97 -4.00 -5.93 -0.86
C SER A 97 -2.56 -5.82 -1.34
N ASN A 98 -1.63 -5.87 -0.38
CA ASN A 98 -0.21 -5.98 -0.66
C ASN A 98 0.41 -7.04 0.24
N ALA A 99 0.77 -8.19 -0.33
CA ALA A 99 1.30 -9.35 0.38
C ALA A 99 2.70 -9.11 1.00
N THR A 100 3.36 -8.03 0.64
CA THR A 100 4.69 -7.70 1.18
C THR A 100 4.64 -6.86 2.46
N ILE A 101 3.44 -6.50 2.93
CA ILE A 101 3.25 -5.86 4.23
C ILE A 101 3.36 -6.94 5.30
N THR A 102 4.29 -6.75 6.24
CA THR A 102 4.57 -7.71 7.30
C THR A 102 4.05 -7.27 8.66
N SER A 103 3.69 -6.01 8.81
CA SER A 103 3.17 -5.45 10.06
C SER A 103 1.92 -4.60 9.82
N GLY A 104 0.86 -4.88 10.57
CA GLY A 104 -0.41 -4.16 10.47
C GLY A 104 -1.36 -4.76 9.43
N PHE A 105 -2.24 -3.93 8.90
CA PHE A 105 -3.21 -4.32 7.89
C PHE A 105 -2.54 -4.58 6.55
N THR A 106 -2.98 -5.62 5.85
CA THR A 106 -2.42 -6.02 4.54
C THR A 106 -3.34 -5.69 3.38
N GLN A 107 -4.61 -5.38 3.65
CA GLN A 107 -5.61 -5.07 2.65
C GLN A 107 -6.55 -3.94 3.09
N CYS A 108 -7.16 -3.30 2.12
CA CYS A 108 -8.26 -2.37 2.34
C CYS A 108 -9.38 -2.67 1.35
N THR A 109 -10.60 -2.43 1.80
CA THR A 109 -11.82 -2.66 1.02
C THR A 109 -12.66 -1.38 1.01
N VAL A 110 -13.30 -1.12 -0.11
CA VAL A 110 -14.35 -0.12 -0.27
C VAL A 110 -15.58 -0.77 -0.89
N GLN A 111 -16.74 -0.37 -0.45
CA GLN A 111 -18.03 -0.78 -1.00
C GLN A 111 -18.81 0.46 -1.43
N SER A 112 -19.54 0.39 -2.52
CA SER A 112 -20.43 1.44 -2.95
C SER A 112 -21.71 0.86 -3.55
N GLY A 113 -22.85 1.49 -3.24
CA GLY A 113 -24.15 1.11 -3.77
C GLY A 113 -24.80 -0.09 -3.07
N ALA A 114 -25.57 -0.89 -3.82
CA ALA A 114 -26.30 -2.02 -3.28
C ALA A 114 -25.37 -3.08 -2.69
N GLY A 115 -25.56 -3.39 -1.42
CA GLY A 115 -24.69 -4.29 -0.64
C GLY A 115 -23.76 -3.58 0.34
N ALA A 116 -23.53 -2.29 0.16
CA ALA A 116 -22.88 -1.48 1.19
C ALA A 116 -23.81 -1.25 2.37
N THR A 117 -23.30 -1.38 3.58
CA THR A 117 -24.01 -0.83 4.74
C THR A 117 -23.89 0.68 4.72
N ALA A 118 -24.90 1.40 5.19
CA ALA A 118 -24.92 2.87 5.18
C ALA A 118 -23.68 3.52 5.82
N ALA A 119 -23.03 2.81 6.74
CA ALA A 119 -21.80 3.26 7.38
C ALA A 119 -20.53 2.95 6.57
N ALA A 120 -20.60 2.15 5.52
CA ALA A 120 -19.45 1.68 4.74
C ALA A 120 -19.47 2.16 3.28
N ASP A 121 -20.55 2.83 2.82
CA ASP A 121 -20.67 3.29 1.43
C ASP A 121 -19.61 4.35 1.11
N GLY A 122 -18.73 4.05 0.17
CA GLY A 122 -17.61 4.90 -0.21
C GLY A 122 -16.50 5.04 0.85
N VAL A 123 -16.59 4.35 1.99
CA VAL A 123 -15.59 4.40 3.05
C VAL A 123 -14.56 3.29 2.87
N ILE A 124 -13.29 3.66 2.94
CA ILE A 124 -12.18 2.69 2.88
C ILE A 124 -11.94 2.13 4.28
N ILE A 125 -12.11 0.82 4.42
CA ILE A 125 -11.88 0.05 5.65
C ILE A 125 -10.67 -0.87 5.42
N CYS A 126 -9.70 -0.84 6.33
CA CYS A 126 -8.51 -1.69 6.25
C CYS A 126 -8.51 -2.75 7.37
N SER A 127 -8.11 -3.96 7.01
CA SER A 127 -8.06 -5.14 7.87
C SER A 127 -6.77 -5.96 7.66
#